data_9eff5d4c383550430f5600fecd1a087a
#
_entry.id   9eff5d4c383550430f5600fecd1a087a
#
_cell.length_a   1.000
_cell.length_b   1.000
_cell.length_c   1.000
_cell.angle_alpha   90.00
_cell.angle_beta   90.00
_cell.angle_gamma   90.00
#
_symmetry.space_group_name_H-M   'P 1'
#
loop_
_entity.id
_entity.type
_entity.pdbx_description
1 polymer ?
#
loop_
_entity_poly.entity_id
_entity_poly.type
_entity_poly.pdbx_seq_one_letter_code
_entity_poly.pdbx_strand_id
1 'polypeptide(L)'
;MKKIYSITLFAITLLTCNIAVSAQEVAPMLTTKYSQTAPYNNSCPDNSVAGCGPVAVAQILTKYKQPAHGYESVSYKSGAKKYAVYVDFENYNFDWDNIKDDYRGEYTDQQAKAVADLVYACGAAMYAQYGSATSINNYAKMLYGLQHNLHISEDARYLRRQHYSTAEWIEILNAQLRAGHPVFYRGTWLFDGTEAGHMFVIDGLDADGKYHVNFGHLGSGDKFADINVLNQSGTNPGGRGVCYNATQAMVINCYPTPEHTDYPLQRCISEEAIILNQDTLLRQATVNLGEKFTLSCNLRNYSLQKATVNYGWGLEKDGQLINILRQRTYGLSAGNKFAETRHLDLALPTTLEDGDYKLVLYSKSDIDPTWSKVWASAPTEAEVTVKGGKAEITVPDNHLGNPRLYLERNITEVENTFEKNVSGRAFELNFVNPSTNNYQNKIKLEIVADGEEYSYVTTQPVFSQSKTTYHILVPQSVVALKGKSITSIKAYYYNALEDSYIFLGTTEPSGINTPEIGVAKGDIFIYSVNGILIKRIVAGNVAESYGNVLKSLPRGIYVVKEANKARKIAL
;
A
#
# COMPACT_ATOMS: atom_id res chain seq x y z
N MET A 1 18.55 -30.67 -10.71
CA MET A 1 18.35 -30.66 -9.24
C MET A 1 17.65 -29.35 -8.90
N LYS A 2 16.31 -29.41 -8.81
CA LYS A 2 15.49 -28.23 -8.48
C LYS A 2 15.64 -27.92 -6.97
N LYS A 3 16.24 -26.79 -6.65
CA LYS A 3 16.24 -26.28 -5.26
C LYS A 3 14.90 -25.55 -5.03
N ILE A 4 14.05 -26.19 -4.26
CA ILE A 4 12.82 -25.59 -3.74
C ILE A 4 13.23 -24.70 -2.58
N TYR A 5 13.09 -23.37 -2.73
CA TYR A 5 13.15 -22.43 -1.60
C TYR A 5 11.77 -22.30 -1.00
N SER A 6 11.53 -23.06 0.06
CA SER A 6 10.36 -22.90 0.92
C SER A 6 10.58 -21.66 1.79
N ILE A 7 9.76 -20.63 1.66
CA ILE A 7 9.71 -19.53 2.64
C ILE A 7 8.92 -20.07 3.84
N THR A 8 9.65 -20.56 4.83
CA THR A 8 9.06 -20.96 6.11
C THR A 8 8.83 -19.72 6.95
N LEU A 9 7.59 -19.36 7.13
CA LEU A 9 7.18 -18.31 8.08
C LEU A 9 7.42 -18.84 9.49
N PHE A 10 8.44 -18.33 10.18
CA PHE A 10 8.70 -18.63 11.58
C PHE A 10 7.73 -17.87 12.46
N ALA A 11 6.88 -18.58 13.19
CA ALA A 11 6.15 -18.02 14.32
C ALA A 11 7.15 -17.68 15.42
N ILE A 12 7.51 -16.41 15.58
CA ILE A 12 8.38 -15.94 16.66
C ILE A 12 7.51 -15.60 17.85
N THR A 13 7.63 -16.41 18.88
CA THR A 13 7.16 -16.10 20.25
C THR A 13 7.91 -14.86 20.74
N LEU A 14 7.19 -13.76 20.96
CA LEU A 14 7.72 -12.49 21.45
C LEU A 14 8.31 -12.65 22.86
N LEU A 15 9.62 -12.83 22.93
CA LEU A 15 10.40 -12.44 24.10
C LEU A 15 10.82 -10.98 23.87
N THR A 16 10.26 -10.04 24.65
CA THR A 16 10.60 -8.63 24.60
C THR A 16 12.02 -8.39 25.10
N CYS A 17 12.97 -8.50 24.21
CA CYS A 17 14.29 -7.91 24.39
C CYS A 17 14.36 -6.70 23.46
N ASN A 18 14.33 -5.48 23.99
CA ASN A 18 14.62 -4.25 23.24
C ASN A 18 16.10 -4.25 22.83
N ILE A 19 16.46 -5.08 21.87
CA ILE A 19 17.67 -4.87 21.08
C ILE A 19 17.21 -3.99 19.94
N ALA A 20 17.63 -2.72 19.94
CA ALA A 20 17.59 -1.91 18.74
C ALA A 20 18.43 -2.65 17.69
N VAL A 21 17.77 -3.44 16.85
CA VAL A 21 18.40 -4.02 15.67
C VAL A 21 18.64 -2.82 14.76
N SER A 22 19.88 -2.29 14.77
CA SER A 22 20.33 -1.35 13.75
C SER A 22 19.94 -1.94 12.40
N ALA A 23 19.16 -1.21 11.63
CA ALA A 23 18.80 -1.66 10.27
C ALA A 23 20.10 -1.88 9.51
N GLN A 24 20.30 -3.09 8.96
CA GLN A 24 21.47 -3.34 8.13
C GLN A 24 21.39 -2.40 6.92
N GLU A 25 22.34 -1.45 6.85
CA GLU A 25 22.38 -0.45 5.80
C GLU A 25 22.56 -1.09 4.43
N VAL A 26 21.93 -0.49 3.43
CA VAL A 26 22.11 -0.81 2.01
C VAL A 26 22.40 0.50 1.28
N ALA A 27 23.62 0.63 0.75
CA ALA A 27 23.99 1.79 -0.04
C ALA A 27 23.08 1.93 -1.28
N PRO A 28 22.82 3.14 -1.76
CA PRO A 28 22.08 3.35 -3.01
C PRO A 28 22.67 2.51 -4.15
N MET A 29 21.83 1.73 -4.81
CA MET A 29 22.25 0.79 -5.85
C MET A 29 22.28 1.41 -7.25
N LEU A 30 21.51 2.48 -7.48
CA LEU A 30 21.40 3.15 -8.77
C LEU A 30 22.31 4.39 -8.82
N THR A 31 23.09 4.48 -9.88
CA THR A 31 23.90 5.66 -10.24
C THR A 31 23.19 6.54 -11.27
N THR A 32 22.13 6.01 -11.89
CA THR A 32 21.36 6.67 -12.95
C THR A 32 20.64 7.93 -12.48
N LYS A 33 20.66 8.97 -13.33
CA LYS A 33 19.97 10.26 -13.12
C LYS A 33 19.07 10.56 -14.32
N TYR A 34 18.07 9.67 -14.55
CA TYR A 34 17.18 9.79 -15.70
C TYR A 34 16.03 10.76 -15.48
N SER A 35 15.34 11.09 -16.57
CA SER A 35 14.18 11.99 -16.58
C SER A 35 13.18 11.55 -17.65
N GLN A 36 12.06 12.28 -17.73
CA GLN A 36 10.95 11.98 -18.65
C GLN A 36 10.99 12.82 -19.95
N THR A 37 11.94 13.76 -20.05
CA THR A 37 12.13 14.67 -21.19
C THR A 37 13.40 14.29 -21.95
N ALA A 38 13.75 15.04 -23.01
CA ALA A 38 14.94 14.75 -23.82
C ALA A 38 16.24 14.60 -22.98
N PRO A 39 17.12 13.63 -23.33
CA PRO A 39 17.03 12.74 -24.50
C PRO A 39 16.13 11.51 -24.31
N TYR A 40 15.63 11.23 -23.10
CA TYR A 40 14.94 9.99 -22.71
C TYR A 40 13.63 9.75 -23.48
N ASN A 41 12.96 10.79 -23.96
CA ASN A 41 11.71 10.70 -24.71
C ASN A 41 11.86 10.85 -26.22
N ASN A 42 13.07 10.91 -26.75
CA ASN A 42 13.30 11.15 -28.19
C ASN A 42 12.66 10.07 -29.08
N SER A 43 12.51 8.83 -28.60
CA SER A 43 11.86 7.74 -29.31
C SER A 43 10.34 7.63 -28.99
N CYS A 44 9.81 8.46 -28.10
CA CYS A 44 8.39 8.44 -27.76
C CYS A 44 7.53 9.10 -28.85
N PRO A 45 6.29 8.64 -29.08
CA PRO A 45 5.40 9.19 -30.10
C PRO A 45 5.17 10.69 -29.91
N ASP A 46 5.35 11.49 -30.98
CA ASP A 46 5.11 12.94 -31.01
C ASP A 46 5.85 13.69 -29.87
N ASN A 47 7.05 13.24 -29.52
CA ASN A 47 7.84 13.72 -28.37
C ASN A 47 7.04 13.79 -27.06
N SER A 48 6.07 12.90 -26.89
CA SER A 48 5.34 12.75 -25.63
C SER A 48 6.30 12.55 -24.48
N VAL A 49 5.92 12.97 -23.28
CA VAL A 49 6.68 12.69 -22.05
C VAL A 49 6.85 11.18 -21.91
N ALA A 50 8.07 10.71 -21.62
CA ALA A 50 8.36 9.27 -21.52
C ALA A 50 7.50 8.55 -20.49
N GLY A 51 7.19 9.21 -19.37
CA GLY A 51 6.44 8.67 -18.24
C GLY A 51 7.34 8.16 -17.12
N CYS A 52 6.90 8.39 -15.90
CA CYS A 52 7.68 8.04 -14.70
C CYS A 52 7.91 6.52 -14.56
N GLY A 53 6.92 5.69 -14.92
CA GLY A 53 7.03 4.23 -14.88
C GLY A 53 8.12 3.69 -15.83
N PRO A 54 8.08 4.03 -17.14
CA PRO A 54 9.13 3.66 -18.08
C PRO A 54 10.54 4.09 -17.65
N VAL A 55 10.67 5.31 -17.12
CA VAL A 55 11.94 5.81 -16.58
C VAL A 55 12.43 4.97 -15.39
N ALA A 56 11.53 4.67 -14.44
CA ALA A 56 11.89 3.85 -13.28
C ALA A 56 12.37 2.45 -13.66
N VAL A 57 11.66 1.78 -14.60
CA VAL A 57 12.08 0.45 -15.11
C VAL A 57 13.38 0.54 -15.87
N ALA A 58 13.56 1.55 -16.73
CA ALA A 58 14.82 1.76 -17.47
C ALA A 58 16.02 1.91 -16.54
N GLN A 59 15.87 2.65 -15.42
CA GLN A 59 16.93 2.77 -14.40
C GLN A 59 17.27 1.42 -13.75
N ILE A 60 16.27 0.60 -13.46
CA ILE A 60 16.48 -0.75 -12.92
C ILE A 60 17.23 -1.61 -13.93
N LEU A 61 16.78 -1.65 -15.19
CA LEU A 61 17.44 -2.45 -16.23
C LEU A 61 18.89 -1.99 -16.51
N THR A 62 19.16 -0.68 -16.47
CA THR A 62 20.50 -0.12 -16.63
C THR A 62 21.48 -0.62 -15.57
N LYS A 63 21.03 -0.80 -14.31
CA LYS A 63 21.86 -1.39 -13.24
C LYS A 63 22.35 -2.79 -13.61
N TYR A 64 21.48 -3.58 -14.25
CA TYR A 64 21.81 -4.97 -14.60
C TYR A 64 22.43 -5.10 -16.00
N LYS A 65 22.25 -4.10 -16.88
CA LYS A 65 22.57 -4.17 -18.31
C LYS A 65 21.96 -5.41 -18.98
N GLN A 66 20.71 -5.65 -18.67
CA GLN A 66 19.93 -6.81 -19.14
C GLN A 66 18.47 -6.42 -19.36
N PRO A 67 17.74 -7.15 -20.24
CA PRO A 67 18.24 -8.21 -21.14
C PRO A 67 19.03 -7.63 -22.33
N ALA A 68 19.73 -8.46 -23.10
CA ALA A 68 20.38 -8.03 -24.35
C ALA A 68 19.34 -7.64 -25.41
N HIS A 69 18.28 -8.41 -25.51
CA HIS A 69 17.05 -8.16 -26.26
C HIS A 69 15.86 -8.70 -25.45
N GLY A 70 14.64 -8.30 -25.79
CA GLY A 70 13.46 -8.85 -25.15
C GLY A 70 12.85 -10.02 -25.89
N TYR A 71 11.55 -10.28 -25.70
CA TYR A 71 10.84 -11.41 -26.28
C TYR A 71 9.46 -10.98 -26.81
N GLU A 72 9.00 -11.64 -27.88
CA GLU A 72 7.75 -11.32 -28.57
C GLU A 72 7.68 -9.88 -29.11
N SER A 73 6.48 -9.45 -29.51
CA SER A 73 6.22 -8.08 -29.95
C SER A 73 5.02 -7.47 -29.23
N VAL A 74 5.02 -6.16 -29.12
CA VAL A 74 3.91 -5.38 -28.55
C VAL A 74 3.38 -4.44 -29.62
N SER A 75 2.05 -4.45 -29.81
CA SER A 75 1.34 -3.54 -30.71
C SER A 75 0.04 -3.05 -30.09
N TYR A 76 -0.11 -1.74 -29.93
CA TYR A 76 -1.35 -1.14 -29.42
C TYR A 76 -1.54 0.33 -29.82
N LYS A 77 -2.73 0.85 -29.57
CA LYS A 77 -3.03 2.28 -29.70
C LYS A 77 -2.96 2.96 -28.34
N SER A 78 -2.11 3.96 -28.22
CA SER A 78 -1.74 4.63 -26.98
C SER A 78 -2.36 6.02 -26.87
N GLY A 79 -2.82 6.37 -25.66
CA GLY A 79 -3.28 7.69 -25.29
C GLY A 79 -4.54 8.18 -26.02
N ALA A 80 -4.94 9.41 -25.75
CA ALA A 80 -6.13 10.02 -26.35
C ALA A 80 -5.96 10.21 -27.87
N LYS A 81 -4.75 10.53 -28.33
CA LYS A 81 -4.43 10.70 -29.76
C LYS A 81 -4.28 9.37 -30.52
N LYS A 82 -4.41 8.22 -29.85
CA LYS A 82 -4.32 6.89 -30.47
C LYS A 82 -3.00 6.64 -31.21
N TYR A 83 -1.89 7.08 -30.66
CA TYR A 83 -0.57 6.82 -31.23
C TYR A 83 -0.36 5.33 -31.46
N ALA A 84 0.20 4.97 -32.61
CA ALA A 84 0.62 3.58 -32.86
C ALA A 84 1.92 3.32 -32.07
N VAL A 85 1.88 2.37 -31.16
CA VAL A 85 3.05 1.86 -30.46
C VAL A 85 3.31 0.45 -30.98
N TYR A 86 4.54 0.22 -31.42
CA TYR A 86 5.02 -1.09 -31.87
C TYR A 86 6.48 -1.27 -31.45
N VAL A 87 6.79 -2.39 -30.84
CA VAL A 87 8.16 -2.84 -30.55
C VAL A 87 8.22 -4.34 -30.82
N ASP A 88 9.15 -4.76 -31.64
CA ASP A 88 9.54 -6.14 -31.83
C ASP A 88 10.73 -6.43 -30.91
N PHE A 89 10.45 -6.95 -29.74
CA PHE A 89 11.45 -7.11 -28.68
C PHE A 89 12.51 -8.17 -29.02
N GLU A 90 12.20 -9.17 -29.84
CA GLU A 90 13.19 -10.18 -30.24
C GLU A 90 14.29 -9.58 -31.13
N ASN A 91 13.93 -8.59 -31.94
CA ASN A 91 14.84 -7.88 -32.81
C ASN A 91 15.29 -6.51 -32.25
N TYR A 92 14.90 -6.18 -31.02
CA TYR A 92 15.21 -4.90 -30.37
C TYR A 92 16.41 -5.07 -29.45
N ASN A 93 17.63 -4.80 -29.98
CA ASN A 93 18.85 -4.92 -29.21
C ASN A 93 19.08 -3.66 -28.36
N PHE A 94 19.25 -3.84 -27.07
CA PHE A 94 19.59 -2.76 -26.14
C PHE A 94 21.09 -2.47 -26.23
N ASP A 95 21.44 -1.24 -26.60
CA ASP A 95 22.84 -0.78 -26.78
C ASP A 95 23.44 -0.36 -25.43
N TRP A 96 23.65 -1.35 -24.53
CA TRP A 96 24.12 -1.12 -23.17
C TRP A 96 25.46 -0.38 -23.09
N ASP A 97 26.33 -0.52 -24.10
CA ASP A 97 27.63 0.12 -24.12
C ASP A 97 27.54 1.63 -24.36
N ASN A 98 26.48 2.10 -25.00
CA ASN A 98 26.18 3.50 -25.25
C ASN A 98 25.19 4.13 -24.26
N ILE A 99 24.67 3.38 -23.31
CA ILE A 99 23.80 3.91 -22.27
C ILE A 99 24.65 4.48 -21.14
N LYS A 100 24.44 5.77 -20.83
CA LYS A 100 25.08 6.48 -19.72
C LYS A 100 24.16 6.55 -18.52
N ASP A 101 24.76 6.68 -17.34
CA ASP A 101 24.01 6.88 -16.10
C ASP A 101 23.47 8.31 -15.97
N ASP A 102 24.13 9.29 -16.60
CA ASP A 102 23.80 10.71 -16.48
C ASP A 102 23.97 11.44 -17.82
N TYR A 103 22.93 12.16 -18.21
CA TYR A 103 22.84 12.94 -19.46
C TYR A 103 22.78 14.45 -19.20
N ARG A 104 23.10 14.92 -18.01
CA ARG A 104 23.17 16.36 -17.71
C ARG A 104 24.42 17.02 -18.31
N GLY A 105 25.47 16.24 -18.62
CA GLY A 105 26.66 16.68 -19.32
C GLY A 105 26.59 16.38 -20.82
N GLU A 106 27.75 16.34 -21.47
CA GLU A 106 27.86 16.02 -22.90
C GLU A 106 27.55 14.55 -23.19
N TYR A 107 26.88 14.29 -24.29
CA TYR A 107 26.58 12.96 -24.82
C TYR A 107 26.50 13.00 -26.36
N THR A 108 26.74 11.86 -26.99
CA THR A 108 26.64 11.71 -28.45
C THR A 108 25.20 11.40 -28.86
N ASP A 109 24.88 11.58 -30.14
CA ASP A 109 23.56 11.19 -30.70
C ASP A 109 23.28 9.69 -30.51
N GLN A 110 24.31 8.83 -30.60
CA GLN A 110 24.18 7.41 -30.37
C GLN A 110 23.81 7.12 -28.90
N GLN A 111 24.45 7.81 -27.96
CA GLN A 111 24.10 7.67 -26.52
C GLN A 111 22.69 8.17 -26.24
N ALA A 112 22.28 9.31 -26.82
CA ALA A 112 20.92 9.82 -26.71
C ALA A 112 19.90 8.84 -27.28
N LYS A 113 20.20 8.24 -28.44
CA LYS A 113 19.33 7.24 -29.06
C LYS A 113 19.22 5.98 -28.20
N ALA A 114 20.35 5.47 -27.67
CA ALA A 114 20.37 4.25 -26.88
C ALA A 114 19.47 4.34 -25.64
N VAL A 115 19.56 5.45 -24.88
CA VAL A 115 18.69 5.63 -23.70
C VAL A 115 17.23 5.90 -24.07
N ALA A 116 16.98 6.64 -25.14
CA ALA A 116 15.62 6.89 -25.62
C ALA A 116 14.92 5.60 -26.06
N ASP A 117 15.63 4.73 -26.76
CA ASP A 117 15.16 3.44 -27.20
C ASP A 117 14.86 2.52 -26.01
N LEU A 118 15.72 2.47 -25.00
CA LEU A 118 15.48 1.71 -23.77
C LEU A 118 14.21 2.20 -23.06
N VAL A 119 14.08 3.51 -22.85
CA VAL A 119 12.92 4.08 -22.13
C VAL A 119 11.62 3.86 -22.93
N TYR A 120 11.67 4.00 -24.26
CA TYR A 120 10.52 3.71 -25.13
C TYR A 120 10.12 2.24 -25.09
N ALA A 121 11.07 1.32 -25.14
CA ALA A 121 10.82 -0.11 -25.03
C ALA A 121 10.19 -0.47 -23.68
N CYS A 122 10.68 0.10 -22.56
CA CYS A 122 10.06 -0.03 -21.25
C CYS A 122 8.61 0.46 -21.27
N GLY A 123 8.36 1.62 -21.88
CA GLY A 123 7.00 2.16 -22.02
C GLY A 123 6.07 1.29 -22.85
N ALA A 124 6.55 0.72 -23.94
CA ALA A 124 5.81 -0.20 -24.79
C ALA A 124 5.43 -1.49 -24.02
N ALA A 125 6.40 -2.12 -23.33
CA ALA A 125 6.16 -3.28 -22.47
C ALA A 125 5.13 -3.00 -21.36
N MET A 126 5.15 -1.79 -20.80
CA MET A 126 4.22 -1.35 -19.76
C MET A 126 2.83 -0.93 -20.27
N TYR A 127 2.59 -0.96 -21.57
CA TYR A 127 1.36 -0.45 -22.21
C TYR A 127 1.08 1.02 -21.86
N ALA A 128 2.13 1.85 -21.87
CA ALA A 128 2.07 3.26 -21.52
C ALA A 128 1.06 4.03 -22.39
N GLN A 129 0.31 4.91 -21.76
CA GLN A 129 -0.63 5.82 -22.43
C GLN A 129 0.05 7.16 -22.65
N TYR A 130 0.72 7.29 -23.80
CA TYR A 130 1.53 8.45 -24.16
C TYR A 130 0.71 9.73 -24.35
N GLY A 131 1.26 10.85 -23.90
CA GLY A 131 0.65 12.18 -23.98
C GLY A 131 1.49 13.26 -23.32
N SER A 132 0.88 14.40 -23.01
CA SER A 132 1.51 15.46 -22.21
C SER A 132 1.79 15.03 -20.77
N ALA A 133 1.04 14.04 -20.28
CA ALA A 133 1.27 13.31 -19.04
C ALA A 133 1.08 11.82 -19.35
N THR A 134 2.17 11.09 -19.53
CA THR A 134 2.14 9.66 -19.83
C THR A 134 1.78 8.87 -18.57
N SER A 135 0.84 7.92 -18.68
CA SER A 135 0.32 7.16 -17.55
C SER A 135 0.33 5.65 -17.81
N ILE A 136 0.32 4.88 -16.73
CA ILE A 136 0.13 3.42 -16.73
C ILE A 136 -1.22 3.14 -16.06
N ASN A 137 -2.20 2.69 -16.83
CA ASN A 137 -3.59 2.56 -16.37
C ASN A 137 -3.96 1.13 -15.94
N ASN A 138 -3.16 0.13 -16.30
CA ASN A 138 -3.45 -1.26 -15.98
C ASN A 138 -2.20 -1.99 -15.50
N TYR A 139 -2.10 -2.18 -14.19
CA TYR A 139 -0.93 -2.79 -13.56
C TYR A 139 -0.78 -4.29 -13.88
N ALA A 140 -1.86 -4.99 -14.19
CA ALA A 140 -1.77 -6.38 -14.63
C ALA A 140 -1.11 -6.48 -16.02
N LYS A 141 -1.53 -5.63 -16.97
CA LYS A 141 -0.87 -5.55 -18.29
C LYS A 141 0.57 -5.07 -18.19
N MET A 142 0.83 -4.09 -17.33
CA MET A 142 2.17 -3.62 -17.05
C MET A 142 3.08 -4.77 -16.59
N LEU A 143 2.68 -5.49 -15.55
CA LEU A 143 3.48 -6.59 -15.01
C LEU A 143 3.62 -7.72 -16.03
N TYR A 144 2.54 -8.04 -16.78
CA TYR A 144 2.58 -9.00 -17.87
C TYR A 144 3.67 -8.65 -18.88
N GLY A 145 3.67 -7.42 -19.41
CA GLY A 145 4.65 -7.01 -20.41
C GLY A 145 6.08 -6.91 -19.85
N LEU A 146 6.25 -6.50 -18.60
CA LEU A 146 7.57 -6.52 -17.95
C LEU A 146 8.15 -7.93 -17.90
N GLN A 147 7.34 -8.92 -17.54
CA GLN A 147 7.76 -10.32 -17.49
C GLN A 147 7.96 -10.92 -18.89
N HIS A 148 6.98 -10.80 -19.77
CA HIS A 148 7.01 -11.42 -21.09
C HIS A 148 7.97 -10.74 -22.06
N ASN A 149 8.04 -9.41 -22.06
CA ASN A 149 8.83 -8.69 -23.05
C ASN A 149 10.22 -8.27 -22.56
N LEU A 150 10.41 -8.04 -21.26
CA LEU A 150 11.68 -7.54 -20.70
C LEU A 150 12.36 -8.52 -19.74
N HIS A 151 11.94 -9.77 -19.74
CA HIS A 151 12.50 -10.85 -18.92
C HIS A 151 12.55 -10.54 -17.42
N ILE A 152 11.66 -9.68 -16.92
CA ILE A 152 11.54 -9.47 -15.46
C ILE A 152 11.14 -10.79 -14.82
N SER A 153 11.73 -11.10 -13.66
CA SER A 153 11.52 -12.35 -12.93
C SER A 153 10.06 -12.81 -12.89
N GLU A 154 9.82 -14.12 -13.10
CA GLU A 154 8.49 -14.72 -12.95
C GLU A 154 7.91 -14.55 -11.54
N ASP A 155 8.77 -14.34 -10.55
CA ASP A 155 8.39 -14.08 -9.16
C ASP A 155 8.08 -12.61 -8.88
N ALA A 156 8.11 -11.73 -9.89
CA ALA A 156 7.69 -10.34 -9.72
C ALA A 156 6.20 -10.27 -9.36
N ARG A 157 5.87 -9.47 -8.34
CA ARG A 157 4.50 -9.28 -7.85
C ARG A 157 4.24 -7.81 -7.56
N TYR A 158 3.07 -7.34 -7.96
CA TYR A 158 2.58 -6.01 -7.64
C TYR A 158 1.82 -6.05 -6.31
N LEU A 159 2.38 -5.44 -5.27
CA LEU A 159 1.82 -5.40 -3.92
C LEU A 159 1.25 -4.01 -3.62
N ARG A 160 0.14 -3.95 -2.88
CA ARG A 160 -0.49 -2.71 -2.43
C ARG A 160 -0.37 -2.56 -0.92
N ARG A 161 0.16 -1.44 -0.47
CA ARG A 161 0.42 -1.20 0.96
C ARG A 161 -0.82 -1.32 1.85
N GLN A 162 -1.98 -1.03 1.33
CA GLN A 162 -3.24 -1.12 2.09
C GLN A 162 -3.53 -2.51 2.69
N HIS A 163 -2.92 -3.57 2.14
CA HIS A 163 -3.11 -4.95 2.58
C HIS A 163 -2.05 -5.45 3.56
N TYR A 164 -1.16 -4.56 4.01
CA TYR A 164 -0.04 -4.90 4.88
C TYR A 164 0.05 -3.87 6.01
N SER A 165 0.42 -4.32 7.21
CA SER A 165 0.87 -3.40 8.26
C SER A 165 2.15 -2.69 7.84
N THR A 166 2.50 -1.60 8.51
CA THR A 166 3.78 -0.92 8.24
C THR A 166 4.98 -1.84 8.52
N ALA A 167 4.91 -2.68 9.55
CA ALA A 167 5.98 -3.63 9.86
C ALA A 167 6.18 -4.65 8.74
N GLU A 168 5.10 -5.29 8.26
CA GLU A 168 5.16 -6.25 7.13
C GLU A 168 5.65 -5.58 5.85
N TRP A 169 5.17 -4.36 5.55
CA TRP A 169 5.58 -3.61 4.38
C TRP A 169 7.07 -3.29 4.39
N ILE A 170 7.59 -2.87 5.54
CA ILE A 170 9.02 -2.60 5.77
C ILE A 170 9.83 -3.89 5.65
N GLU A 171 9.37 -4.99 6.22
CA GLU A 171 10.07 -6.28 6.13
C GLU A 171 10.22 -6.75 4.69
N ILE A 172 9.13 -6.71 3.89
CA ILE A 172 9.15 -7.07 2.46
C ILE A 172 10.13 -6.17 1.70
N LEU A 173 10.06 -4.85 1.91
CA LEU A 173 10.93 -3.89 1.23
C LEU A 173 12.40 -4.10 1.60
N ASN A 174 12.70 -4.27 2.88
CA ASN A 174 14.06 -4.54 3.37
C ASN A 174 14.63 -5.85 2.82
N ALA A 175 13.79 -6.90 2.70
CA ALA A 175 14.22 -8.17 2.11
C ALA A 175 14.67 -7.99 0.65
N GLN A 176 13.95 -7.19 -0.14
CA GLN A 176 14.34 -6.88 -1.52
C GLN A 176 15.67 -6.13 -1.58
N LEU A 177 15.82 -5.06 -0.79
CA LEU A 177 17.04 -4.24 -0.80
C LEU A 177 18.26 -5.04 -0.34
N ARG A 178 18.13 -5.85 0.71
CA ARG A 178 19.22 -6.73 1.20
C ARG A 178 19.60 -7.83 0.21
N ALA A 179 18.65 -8.26 -0.63
CA ALA A 179 18.93 -9.17 -1.74
C ALA A 179 19.63 -8.49 -2.93
N GLY A 180 19.85 -7.16 -2.87
CA GLY A 180 20.48 -6.40 -3.94
C GLY A 180 19.51 -6.00 -5.06
N HIS A 181 18.21 -6.05 -4.80
CA HIS A 181 17.17 -5.73 -5.77
C HIS A 181 16.58 -4.34 -5.51
N PRO A 182 16.78 -3.35 -6.41
CA PRO A 182 16.05 -2.11 -6.35
C PRO A 182 14.57 -2.36 -6.60
N VAL A 183 13.72 -1.62 -5.92
CA VAL A 183 12.28 -1.85 -5.93
C VAL A 183 11.59 -0.78 -6.76
N PHE A 184 10.85 -1.20 -7.79
CA PHE A 184 9.92 -0.33 -8.49
C PHE A 184 8.79 0.05 -7.54
N TYR A 185 8.63 1.33 -7.27
CA TYR A 185 7.70 1.84 -6.27
C TYR A 185 6.75 2.87 -6.87
N ARG A 186 5.58 2.98 -6.27
CA ARG A 186 4.56 3.94 -6.64
C ARG A 186 3.95 4.57 -5.40
N GLY A 187 3.67 5.85 -5.47
CA GLY A 187 2.84 6.57 -4.49
C GLY A 187 1.99 7.63 -5.16
N THR A 188 1.05 8.18 -4.41
CA THR A 188 0.20 9.26 -4.84
C THR A 188 0.38 10.43 -3.89
N TRP A 189 0.46 11.61 -4.44
CA TRP A 189 0.36 12.87 -3.73
C TRP A 189 -1.09 13.32 -3.73
N LEU A 190 -1.62 13.60 -2.54
CA LEU A 190 -2.97 14.13 -2.35
C LEU A 190 -2.86 15.58 -1.91
N PHE A 191 -3.41 16.49 -2.71
CA PHE A 191 -3.46 17.91 -2.39
C PHE A 191 -4.78 18.52 -2.87
N ASP A 192 -5.53 19.13 -1.96
CA ASP A 192 -6.78 19.86 -2.21
C ASP A 192 -7.76 19.10 -3.15
N GLY A 193 -7.94 17.79 -2.89
CA GLY A 193 -8.78 16.93 -3.72
C GLY A 193 -8.16 16.53 -5.07
N THR A 194 -6.97 17.01 -5.39
CA THR A 194 -6.20 16.60 -6.56
C THR A 194 -5.30 15.42 -6.20
N GLU A 195 -5.31 14.41 -7.05
CA GLU A 195 -4.46 13.24 -6.92
C GLU A 195 -3.44 13.21 -8.07
N ALA A 196 -2.15 13.17 -7.72
CA ALA A 196 -1.06 13.01 -8.69
C ALA A 196 -0.22 11.79 -8.34
N GLY A 197 -0.22 10.78 -9.20
CA GLY A 197 0.57 9.56 -9.04
C GLY A 197 1.99 9.73 -9.60
N HIS A 198 2.96 9.09 -8.95
CA HIS A 198 4.33 8.99 -9.44
C HIS A 198 4.88 7.60 -9.23
N MET A 199 5.73 7.15 -10.17
CA MET A 199 6.46 5.90 -10.11
C MET A 199 7.96 6.22 -10.07
N PHE A 200 8.69 5.54 -9.20
CA PHE A 200 10.10 5.81 -8.92
C PHE A 200 10.78 4.54 -8.41
N VAL A 201 12.04 4.63 -8.04
CA VAL A 201 12.79 3.48 -7.53
C VAL A 201 13.21 3.74 -6.09
N ILE A 202 13.03 2.74 -5.23
CA ILE A 202 13.66 2.67 -3.91
C ILE A 202 14.83 1.69 -4.03
N ASP A 203 16.05 2.15 -3.69
CA ASP A 203 17.28 1.42 -3.98
C ASP A 203 18.34 1.45 -2.87
N GLY A 204 17.99 1.95 -1.69
CA GLY A 204 18.89 1.98 -0.54
C GLY A 204 18.15 2.09 0.79
N LEU A 205 18.87 1.83 1.88
CA LEU A 205 18.38 1.88 3.26
C LEU A 205 19.50 2.40 4.17
N ASP A 206 19.23 3.45 4.96
CA ASP A 206 20.21 3.97 5.94
C ASP A 206 20.04 3.36 7.33
N ALA A 207 20.96 3.70 8.24
CA ALA A 207 20.96 3.25 9.63
C ALA A 207 19.73 3.72 10.44
N ASP A 208 19.10 4.83 10.01
CA ASP A 208 17.91 5.39 10.64
C ASP A 208 16.60 4.74 10.14
N GLY A 209 16.69 3.78 9.19
CA GLY A 209 15.55 3.11 8.58
C GLY A 209 14.86 3.95 7.51
N LYS A 210 15.54 4.97 6.94
CA LYS A 210 15.06 5.74 5.81
C LYS A 210 15.52 5.10 4.51
N TYR A 211 14.72 5.27 3.48
CA TYR A 211 14.92 4.66 2.17
C TYR A 211 15.46 5.66 1.16
N HIS A 212 16.54 5.31 0.46
CA HIS A 212 16.99 6.10 -0.68
C HIS A 212 15.99 5.96 -1.82
N VAL A 213 15.56 7.12 -2.35
CA VAL A 213 14.56 7.21 -3.42
C VAL A 213 15.19 7.94 -4.60
N ASN A 214 15.19 7.29 -5.77
CA ASN A 214 15.49 7.90 -7.05
C ASN A 214 14.17 8.24 -7.75
N PHE A 215 13.83 9.52 -7.79
CA PHE A 215 12.54 9.99 -8.33
C PHE A 215 12.49 10.07 -9.86
N GLY A 216 13.60 9.85 -10.57
CA GLY A 216 13.64 9.95 -12.04
C GLY A 216 13.45 11.39 -12.55
N HIS A 217 14.01 12.37 -11.85
CA HIS A 217 13.96 13.79 -12.19
C HIS A 217 15.38 14.39 -12.26
N LEU A 218 16.28 13.78 -13.05
CA LEU A 218 17.70 14.18 -13.19
C LEU A 218 18.45 14.24 -11.85
N GLY A 219 18.08 13.39 -10.89
CA GLY A 219 18.64 13.41 -9.54
C GLY A 219 18.05 14.48 -8.62
N SER A 220 17.13 15.31 -9.12
CA SER A 220 16.48 16.33 -8.30
C SER A 220 15.52 15.70 -7.31
N GLY A 221 15.75 15.94 -6.04
CA GLY A 221 14.95 15.39 -4.94
C GLY A 221 15.36 13.99 -4.48
N ASP A 222 16.33 13.35 -5.16
CA ASP A 222 16.85 12.05 -4.73
C ASP A 222 17.48 12.17 -3.33
N LYS A 223 17.03 11.33 -2.42
CA LYS A 223 17.47 11.37 -1.01
C LYS A 223 16.98 10.17 -0.21
N PHE A 224 17.46 10.06 1.02
CA PHE A 224 16.85 9.20 2.01
C PHE A 224 15.58 9.83 2.57
N ALA A 225 14.47 9.11 2.55
CA ALA A 225 13.15 9.56 2.99
C ALA A 225 12.45 8.50 3.85
N ASP A 226 11.58 8.95 4.77
CA ASP A 226 10.68 8.07 5.51
C ASP A 226 9.65 7.45 4.55
N ILE A 227 9.44 6.12 4.64
CA ILE A 227 8.49 5.38 3.79
C ILE A 227 7.03 5.85 3.97
N ASN A 228 6.71 6.46 5.09
CA ASN A 228 5.38 7.00 5.37
C ASN A 228 5.18 8.39 4.76
N VAL A 229 6.25 9.04 4.32
CA VAL A 229 6.25 10.42 3.79
C VAL A 229 6.61 10.46 2.32
N LEU A 230 7.72 9.83 1.94
CA LEU A 230 8.28 9.81 0.57
C LEU A 230 8.27 11.19 -0.08
N ASN A 231 8.79 12.17 0.64
CA ASN A 231 8.80 13.56 0.21
C ASN A 231 9.92 13.80 -0.81
N GLN A 232 9.57 14.09 -2.06
CA GLN A 232 10.53 14.53 -3.07
C GLN A 232 11.03 15.94 -2.74
N SER A 233 10.15 16.83 -2.32
CA SER A 233 10.50 18.18 -1.88
C SER A 233 9.77 18.53 -0.58
N GLY A 234 10.34 19.44 0.22
CA GLY A 234 9.81 19.79 1.53
C GLY A 234 10.13 18.76 2.61
N THR A 235 9.57 18.93 3.79
CA THR A 235 9.91 18.14 4.98
C THR A 235 8.77 17.28 5.51
N ASN A 236 7.52 17.67 5.27
CA ASN A 236 6.34 17.00 5.83
C ASN A 236 5.22 16.81 4.81
N PRO A 237 4.40 15.74 4.94
CA PRO A 237 3.18 15.57 4.18
C PRO A 237 2.21 16.74 4.40
N GLY A 238 1.58 17.23 3.31
CA GLY A 238 0.73 18.42 3.38
C GLY A 238 1.49 19.72 3.60
N GLY A 239 2.82 19.67 3.83
CA GLY A 239 3.71 20.82 3.86
C GLY A 239 4.16 21.22 2.46
N ARG A 240 5.13 22.15 2.42
CA ARG A 240 5.72 22.58 1.14
C ARG A 240 6.41 21.41 0.45
N GLY A 241 5.91 21.01 -0.70
CA GLY A 241 6.49 20.00 -1.54
C GLY A 241 5.61 18.78 -1.77
N VAL A 242 6.09 17.92 -2.65
CA VAL A 242 5.38 16.74 -3.12
C VAL A 242 5.74 15.54 -2.25
N CYS A 243 4.75 14.89 -1.67
CA CYS A 243 4.88 13.69 -0.85
C CYS A 243 4.02 12.55 -1.41
N TYR A 244 4.66 11.48 -1.86
CA TYR A 244 3.96 10.33 -2.47
C TYR A 244 3.53 9.30 -1.40
N ASN A 245 2.80 9.76 -0.41
CA ASN A 245 2.44 8.99 0.77
C ASN A 245 1.07 8.28 0.71
N ALA A 246 0.25 8.53 -0.31
CA ALA A 246 -1.03 7.86 -0.48
C ALA A 246 -0.94 6.72 -1.52
N THR A 247 -1.89 5.79 -1.50
CA THR A 247 -2.05 4.67 -2.44
C THR A 247 -0.73 3.97 -2.83
N GLN A 248 0.16 3.78 -1.87
CA GLN A 248 1.47 3.20 -2.12
C GLN A 248 1.38 1.76 -2.60
N ALA A 249 2.24 1.44 -3.56
CA ALA A 249 2.41 0.09 -4.10
C ALA A 249 3.86 -0.13 -4.53
N MET A 250 4.28 -1.39 -4.62
CA MET A 250 5.60 -1.77 -5.13
C MET A 250 5.53 -3.02 -6.01
N VAL A 251 6.50 -3.17 -6.91
CA VAL A 251 6.77 -4.44 -7.57
C VAL A 251 8.01 -5.04 -6.92
N ILE A 252 7.82 -6.14 -6.21
CA ILE A 252 8.93 -6.93 -5.67
C ILE A 252 9.50 -7.84 -6.77
N ASN A 253 10.76 -8.28 -6.60
CA ASN A 253 11.48 -9.10 -7.56
C ASN A 253 11.52 -8.48 -8.98
N CYS A 254 11.54 -7.14 -9.05
CA CYS A 254 11.59 -6.38 -10.30
C CYS A 254 13.02 -6.31 -10.84
N TYR A 255 13.58 -7.45 -11.21
CA TYR A 255 14.91 -7.56 -11.80
C TYR A 255 14.86 -8.48 -13.02
N PRO A 256 15.69 -8.24 -14.06
CA PRO A 256 15.72 -9.08 -15.25
C PRO A 256 16.40 -10.41 -14.95
N THR A 257 15.94 -11.47 -15.59
CA THR A 257 16.58 -12.80 -15.60
C THR A 257 17.43 -12.93 -16.88
N PRO A 258 18.56 -13.69 -16.84
CA PRO A 258 19.46 -13.81 -18.00
C PRO A 258 18.81 -14.49 -19.20
N GLU A 259 17.89 -15.38 -18.97
CA GLU A 259 17.23 -16.18 -20.00
C GLU A 259 15.72 -15.94 -19.95
N HIS A 260 15.08 -16.01 -21.10
CA HIS A 260 13.63 -16.01 -21.19
C HIS A 260 13.07 -17.27 -20.50
N THR A 261 12.04 -17.06 -19.69
CA THR A 261 11.27 -18.14 -19.09
C THR A 261 9.92 -18.23 -19.80
N ASP A 262 9.43 -19.42 -20.07
CA ASP A 262 8.09 -19.62 -20.61
C ASP A 262 7.04 -19.20 -19.56
N TYR A 263 6.66 -17.94 -19.61
CA TYR A 263 5.61 -17.41 -18.75
C TYR A 263 4.24 -17.94 -19.18
N PRO A 264 3.35 -18.21 -18.23
CA PRO A 264 2.00 -18.60 -18.57
C PRO A 264 1.26 -17.47 -19.30
N LEU A 265 0.66 -17.80 -20.44
CA LEU A 265 -0.10 -16.85 -21.27
C LEU A 265 -1.31 -16.26 -20.56
N GLN A 266 -1.79 -16.92 -19.49
CA GLN A 266 -2.87 -16.45 -18.66
C GLN A 266 -2.68 -16.90 -17.21
N ARG A 267 -2.89 -15.98 -16.31
CA ARG A 267 -2.99 -16.20 -14.85
C ARG A 267 -4.09 -15.32 -14.27
N CYS A 268 -4.48 -15.61 -13.06
CA CYS A 268 -5.27 -14.70 -12.25
C CYS A 268 -4.42 -14.10 -11.13
N ILE A 269 -4.73 -12.84 -10.82
CA ILE A 269 -4.17 -12.14 -9.65
C ILE A 269 -5.32 -11.86 -8.68
N SER A 270 -5.14 -12.15 -7.39
CA SER A 270 -6.00 -11.66 -6.32
C SER A 270 -5.41 -10.38 -5.73
N GLU A 271 -6.15 -9.28 -5.83
CA GLU A 271 -5.71 -7.95 -5.35
C GLU A 271 -6.34 -7.57 -4.02
N GLU A 272 -7.21 -8.39 -3.48
CA GLU A 272 -7.96 -8.10 -2.26
C GLU A 272 -7.72 -9.20 -1.23
N ALA A 273 -7.66 -8.80 0.04
CA ALA A 273 -7.57 -9.73 1.14
C ALA A 273 -8.84 -10.59 1.27
N ILE A 274 -8.71 -11.79 1.81
CA ILE A 274 -9.84 -12.70 2.03
C ILE A 274 -10.73 -12.22 3.19
N ILE A 275 -12.04 -12.41 3.02
CA ILE A 275 -13.05 -12.15 4.04
C ILE A 275 -13.72 -13.47 4.39
N LEU A 276 -13.70 -13.83 5.69
CA LEU A 276 -14.32 -15.03 6.23
C LEU A 276 -15.78 -14.73 6.62
N ASN A 277 -16.70 -15.58 6.19
CA ASN A 277 -18.14 -15.50 6.52
C ASN A 277 -18.76 -14.11 6.27
N GLN A 278 -18.28 -13.41 5.25
CA GLN A 278 -18.73 -12.07 4.86
C GLN A 278 -18.53 -11.00 5.96
N ASP A 279 -17.73 -11.29 6.98
CA ASP A 279 -17.41 -10.36 8.06
C ASP A 279 -15.95 -9.90 7.92
N THR A 280 -15.75 -8.61 7.63
CA THR A 280 -14.43 -8.00 7.43
C THR A 280 -13.57 -7.96 8.69
N LEU A 281 -14.15 -8.18 9.85
CA LEU A 281 -13.45 -8.20 11.15
C LEU A 281 -13.19 -9.62 11.66
N LEU A 282 -13.88 -10.63 11.12
CA LEU A 282 -13.71 -12.01 11.54
C LEU A 282 -12.41 -12.58 10.97
N ARG A 283 -11.53 -13.05 11.85
CA ARG A 283 -10.25 -13.67 11.48
C ARG A 283 -10.21 -15.18 11.67
N GLN A 284 -11.15 -15.72 12.44
CA GLN A 284 -11.15 -17.13 12.80
C GLN A 284 -12.58 -17.65 12.95
N ALA A 285 -12.83 -18.86 12.48
CA ALA A 285 -14.08 -19.57 12.69
C ALA A 285 -13.84 -21.05 12.92
N THR A 286 -14.62 -21.67 13.80
CA THR A 286 -14.64 -23.13 13.99
C THR A 286 -15.89 -23.69 13.37
N VAL A 287 -15.74 -24.67 12.50
CA VAL A 287 -16.84 -25.38 11.82
C VAL A 287 -16.70 -26.88 12.00
N ASN A 288 -17.81 -27.62 11.94
CA ASN A 288 -17.73 -29.08 11.82
C ASN A 288 -17.32 -29.47 10.40
N LEU A 289 -16.65 -30.58 10.21
CA LEU A 289 -16.38 -31.10 8.85
C LEU A 289 -17.73 -31.34 8.13
N GLY A 290 -17.83 -30.86 6.89
CA GLY A 290 -19.06 -30.85 6.10
C GLY A 290 -19.96 -29.62 6.32
N GLU A 291 -19.73 -28.82 7.36
CA GLU A 291 -20.45 -27.57 7.59
C GLU A 291 -20.00 -26.47 6.62
N LYS A 292 -20.95 -25.60 6.24
CA LYS A 292 -20.66 -24.52 5.28
C LYS A 292 -20.05 -23.30 5.97
N PHE A 293 -19.08 -22.71 5.31
CA PHE A 293 -18.52 -21.38 5.59
C PHE A 293 -18.26 -20.66 4.26
N THR A 294 -17.97 -19.36 4.29
CA THR A 294 -17.67 -18.61 3.06
C THR A 294 -16.27 -17.99 3.11
N LEU A 295 -15.59 -18.02 1.96
CA LEU A 295 -14.39 -17.20 1.70
C LEU A 295 -14.64 -16.31 0.49
N SER A 296 -14.13 -15.06 0.57
CA SER A 296 -14.21 -14.11 -0.53
C SER A 296 -13.04 -14.25 -1.49
N CYS A 297 -13.24 -13.82 -2.74
CA CYS A 297 -12.17 -13.60 -3.72
C CYS A 297 -12.54 -12.48 -4.68
N ASN A 298 -11.53 -11.77 -5.18
CA ASN A 298 -11.66 -10.87 -6.32
C ASN A 298 -10.48 -11.10 -7.25
N LEU A 299 -10.76 -11.59 -8.45
CA LEU A 299 -9.74 -12.00 -9.41
C LEU A 299 -9.64 -11.02 -10.56
N ARG A 300 -8.41 -10.71 -10.94
CA ARG A 300 -8.05 -10.00 -12.16
C ARG A 300 -7.43 -10.95 -13.16
N ASN A 301 -7.82 -10.83 -14.42
CA ASN A 301 -7.19 -11.55 -15.53
C ASN A 301 -5.80 -10.96 -15.82
N TYR A 302 -4.77 -11.73 -15.55
CA TYR A 302 -3.40 -11.43 -15.92
C TYR A 302 -3.10 -12.03 -17.29
N SER A 303 -3.46 -11.29 -18.33
CA SER A 303 -3.33 -11.68 -19.74
C SER A 303 -3.66 -10.48 -20.63
N LEU A 304 -3.23 -10.55 -21.88
CA LEU A 304 -3.59 -9.58 -22.94
C LEU A 304 -4.88 -9.96 -23.70
N GLN A 305 -5.47 -11.11 -23.38
CA GLN A 305 -6.65 -11.66 -24.03
C GLN A 305 -7.80 -11.82 -23.04
N LYS A 306 -9.02 -11.82 -23.57
CA LYS A 306 -10.19 -12.26 -22.81
C LYS A 306 -10.06 -13.77 -22.53
N ALA A 307 -10.31 -14.17 -21.29
CA ALA A 307 -10.29 -15.56 -20.88
C ALA A 307 -11.60 -15.98 -20.21
N THR A 308 -12.00 -17.23 -20.41
CA THR A 308 -13.03 -17.89 -19.61
C THR A 308 -12.34 -18.62 -18.46
N VAL A 309 -12.39 -18.01 -17.27
CA VAL A 309 -11.65 -18.47 -16.09
C VAL A 309 -12.53 -19.37 -15.25
N ASN A 310 -12.04 -20.58 -14.95
CA ASN A 310 -12.53 -21.42 -13.87
C ASN A 310 -11.67 -21.14 -12.63
N TYR A 311 -12.31 -20.87 -11.51
CA TYR A 311 -11.62 -20.54 -10.25
C TYR A 311 -12.29 -21.20 -9.05
N GLY A 312 -11.54 -21.42 -7.99
CA GLY A 312 -12.05 -22.03 -6.78
C GLY A 312 -11.01 -22.11 -5.67
N TRP A 313 -11.47 -22.48 -4.48
CA TRP A 313 -10.61 -22.68 -3.33
C TRP A 313 -10.08 -24.10 -3.30
N GLY A 314 -8.77 -24.25 -3.41
CA GLY A 314 -8.06 -25.51 -3.27
C GLY A 314 -7.70 -25.79 -1.82
N LEU A 315 -7.91 -27.03 -1.38
CA LEU A 315 -7.40 -27.55 -0.13
C LEU A 315 -6.01 -28.13 -0.37
N GLU A 316 -5.03 -27.64 0.37
CA GLU A 316 -3.65 -28.10 0.30
C GLU A 316 -3.21 -28.78 1.59
N LYS A 317 -2.31 -29.75 1.48
CA LYS A 317 -1.50 -30.31 2.58
C LYS A 317 -0.05 -30.38 2.12
N ASP A 318 0.87 -29.90 2.93
CA ASP A 318 2.31 -29.90 2.64
C ASP A 318 2.66 -29.26 1.26
N GLY A 319 1.91 -28.22 0.88
CA GLY A 319 2.06 -27.52 -0.38
C GLY A 319 1.51 -28.22 -1.63
N GLN A 320 0.85 -29.36 -1.46
CA GLN A 320 0.25 -30.15 -2.53
C GLN A 320 -1.27 -29.96 -2.56
N LEU A 321 -1.82 -29.65 -3.73
CA LEU A 321 -3.26 -29.56 -3.94
C LEU A 321 -3.93 -30.94 -3.79
N ILE A 322 -4.82 -31.08 -2.80
CA ILE A 322 -5.62 -32.29 -2.60
C ILE A 322 -6.88 -32.24 -3.45
N ASN A 323 -7.62 -31.14 -3.38
CA ASN A 323 -8.91 -30.99 -4.05
C ASN A 323 -9.28 -29.50 -4.22
N ILE A 324 -10.13 -29.21 -5.23
CA ILE A 324 -10.80 -27.91 -5.38
C ILE A 324 -12.20 -28.04 -4.76
N LEU A 325 -12.43 -27.38 -3.63
CA LEU A 325 -13.68 -27.52 -2.84
C LEU A 325 -14.92 -26.93 -3.54
N ARG A 326 -14.74 -25.83 -4.25
CA ARG A 326 -15.82 -25.13 -4.97
C ARG A 326 -15.28 -24.46 -6.20
N GLN A 327 -15.95 -24.65 -7.32
CA GLN A 327 -15.56 -24.06 -8.61
C GLN A 327 -16.65 -23.10 -9.11
N ARG A 328 -16.22 -22.06 -9.84
CA ARG A 328 -17.05 -21.11 -10.57
C ARG A 328 -16.36 -20.78 -11.89
N THR A 329 -17.17 -20.39 -12.87
CA THR A 329 -16.70 -19.96 -14.19
C THR A 329 -17.11 -18.52 -14.43
N TYR A 330 -16.21 -17.71 -14.97
CA TYR A 330 -16.47 -16.33 -15.31
C TYR A 330 -15.61 -15.86 -16.49
N GLY A 331 -16.21 -15.04 -17.40
CA GLY A 331 -15.47 -14.42 -18.51
C GLY A 331 -14.83 -13.10 -18.04
N LEU A 332 -13.50 -13.02 -18.13
CA LEU A 332 -12.74 -11.82 -17.78
C LEU A 332 -12.02 -11.25 -19.00
N SER A 333 -12.25 -9.97 -19.30
CA SER A 333 -11.47 -9.26 -20.32
C SER A 333 -10.02 -9.06 -19.87
N ALA A 334 -9.13 -8.85 -20.84
CA ALA A 334 -7.70 -8.61 -20.62
C ALA A 334 -7.42 -7.55 -19.56
N GLY A 335 -6.70 -7.90 -18.51
CA GLY A 335 -6.33 -6.99 -17.41
C GLY A 335 -7.48 -6.51 -16.53
N ASN A 336 -8.72 -6.99 -16.73
CA ASN A 336 -9.87 -6.59 -15.90
C ASN A 336 -10.07 -7.54 -14.71
N LYS A 337 -10.70 -7.03 -13.65
CA LYS A 337 -11.09 -7.78 -12.46
C LYS A 337 -12.61 -7.98 -12.39
N PHE A 338 -13.06 -8.82 -11.47
CA PHE A 338 -14.47 -8.88 -11.12
C PHE A 338 -14.97 -7.49 -10.71
N ALA A 339 -16.18 -7.14 -11.13
CA ALA A 339 -16.81 -5.88 -10.75
C ALA A 339 -17.05 -5.81 -9.23
N GLU A 340 -17.33 -6.98 -8.62
CA GLU A 340 -17.61 -7.12 -7.19
C GLU A 340 -16.84 -8.30 -6.61
N THR A 341 -16.49 -8.22 -5.33
CA THR A 341 -15.93 -9.34 -4.58
C THR A 341 -16.92 -10.50 -4.52
N ARG A 342 -16.45 -11.70 -4.81
CA ARG A 342 -17.26 -12.93 -4.79
C ARG A 342 -17.08 -13.66 -3.47
N HIS A 343 -18.18 -14.19 -2.95
CA HIS A 343 -18.20 -15.05 -1.77
C HIS A 343 -18.58 -16.47 -2.20
N LEU A 344 -17.71 -17.44 -1.92
CA LEU A 344 -17.93 -18.84 -2.27
C LEU A 344 -18.26 -19.64 -1.00
N ASP A 345 -19.41 -20.34 -1.03
CA ASP A 345 -19.75 -21.33 0.00
C ASP A 345 -18.83 -22.55 -0.15
N LEU A 346 -18.09 -22.84 0.90
CA LEU A 346 -17.17 -23.96 1.01
C LEU A 346 -17.63 -24.93 2.08
N ALA A 347 -17.24 -26.20 1.95
CA ALA A 347 -17.33 -27.19 3.02
C ALA A 347 -16.11 -28.09 2.93
N LEU A 348 -15.47 -28.36 4.06
CA LEU A 348 -14.36 -29.31 4.13
C LEU A 348 -14.90 -30.75 4.06
N PRO A 349 -14.19 -31.69 3.40
CA PRO A 349 -14.59 -33.08 3.35
C PRO A 349 -14.78 -33.68 4.75
N THR A 350 -15.86 -34.44 4.95
CA THR A 350 -16.15 -35.12 6.24
C THR A 350 -15.15 -36.20 6.58
N THR A 351 -14.36 -36.65 5.59
CA THR A 351 -13.33 -37.68 5.71
C THR A 351 -11.93 -37.10 5.93
N LEU A 352 -11.84 -35.78 6.15
CA LEU A 352 -10.55 -35.13 6.34
C LEU A 352 -9.94 -35.55 7.66
N GLU A 353 -8.68 -35.99 7.62
CA GLU A 353 -7.94 -36.43 8.81
C GLU A 353 -7.49 -35.23 9.66
N ASP A 354 -7.20 -35.48 10.94
CA ASP A 354 -6.61 -34.48 11.81
C ASP A 354 -5.24 -34.02 11.25
N GLY A 355 -4.98 -32.72 11.34
CA GLY A 355 -3.75 -32.09 10.83
C GLY A 355 -3.95 -30.68 10.33
N ASP A 356 -2.85 -30.11 9.81
CA ASP A 356 -2.82 -28.75 9.28
C ASP A 356 -2.93 -28.75 7.76
N TYR A 357 -3.72 -27.83 7.25
CA TYR A 357 -4.04 -27.65 5.83
C TYR A 357 -4.06 -26.17 5.50
N LYS A 358 -4.10 -25.87 4.20
CA LYS A 358 -4.33 -24.51 3.69
C LYS A 358 -5.48 -24.46 2.71
N LEU A 359 -6.20 -23.36 2.70
CA LEU A 359 -7.09 -23.00 1.61
C LEU A 359 -6.43 -21.92 0.77
N VAL A 360 -6.18 -22.26 -0.48
CA VAL A 360 -5.47 -21.43 -1.45
C VAL A 360 -6.34 -21.25 -2.69
N LEU A 361 -6.35 -20.05 -3.24
CA LEU A 361 -7.12 -19.76 -4.44
C LEU A 361 -6.40 -20.30 -5.69
N TYR A 362 -7.14 -21.05 -6.51
CA TYR A 362 -6.68 -21.64 -7.76
C TYR A 362 -7.50 -21.15 -8.94
N SER A 363 -6.88 -21.08 -10.09
CA SER A 363 -7.55 -20.82 -11.36
C SER A 363 -6.97 -21.64 -12.52
N LYS A 364 -7.79 -21.83 -13.54
CA LYS A 364 -7.42 -22.27 -14.88
C LYS A 364 -8.33 -21.59 -15.90
N SER A 365 -8.00 -21.63 -17.17
CA SER A 365 -8.81 -20.99 -18.20
C SER A 365 -8.86 -21.80 -19.50
N ASP A 366 -9.60 -21.27 -20.50
CA ASP A 366 -9.57 -21.75 -21.87
C ASP A 366 -8.23 -21.49 -22.59
N ILE A 367 -7.40 -20.56 -22.07
CA ILE A 367 -6.04 -20.28 -22.57
C ILE A 367 -5.01 -21.19 -21.88
N ASP A 368 -5.10 -21.34 -20.55
CA ASP A 368 -4.26 -22.25 -19.76
C ASP A 368 -5.17 -23.21 -18.97
N PRO A 369 -5.34 -24.46 -19.44
CA PRO A 369 -6.28 -25.41 -18.82
C PRO A 369 -5.75 -26.06 -17.54
N THR A 370 -4.54 -25.74 -17.12
CA THR A 370 -3.90 -26.30 -15.92
C THR A 370 -4.29 -25.53 -14.66
N TRP A 371 -4.71 -26.22 -13.61
CA TRP A 371 -4.94 -25.60 -12.31
C TRP A 371 -3.63 -25.06 -11.75
N SER A 372 -3.59 -23.77 -11.48
CA SER A 372 -2.43 -23.07 -10.90
C SER A 372 -2.88 -22.14 -9.77
N LYS A 373 -1.98 -21.92 -8.82
CA LYS A 373 -2.20 -20.93 -7.75
C LYS A 373 -2.44 -19.55 -8.36
N VAL A 374 -3.44 -18.88 -7.85
CA VAL A 374 -3.67 -17.45 -8.15
C VAL A 374 -2.54 -16.65 -7.52
N TRP A 375 -1.94 -15.73 -8.29
CA TRP A 375 -0.94 -14.82 -7.74
C TRP A 375 -1.60 -13.82 -6.78
N ALA A 376 -0.95 -13.58 -5.65
CA ALA A 376 -1.47 -12.72 -4.61
C ALA A 376 -0.75 -11.37 -4.58
N SER A 377 -1.53 -10.28 -4.59
CA SER A 377 -1.09 -8.91 -4.27
C SER A 377 -1.50 -8.51 -2.85
N ALA A 378 -2.11 -9.42 -2.11
CA ALA A 378 -2.52 -9.32 -0.72
C ALA A 378 -2.38 -10.71 -0.07
N PRO A 379 -2.33 -10.83 1.26
CA PRO A 379 -2.40 -12.12 1.94
C PRO A 379 -3.73 -12.83 1.62
N THR A 380 -3.67 -13.98 0.93
CA THR A 380 -4.85 -14.69 0.40
C THR A 380 -4.82 -16.20 0.65
N GLU A 381 -4.06 -16.68 1.61
CA GLU A 381 -4.09 -18.07 2.06
C GLU A 381 -4.76 -18.16 3.43
N ALA A 382 -5.70 -19.10 3.62
CA ALA A 382 -6.26 -19.38 4.93
C ALA A 382 -5.66 -20.66 5.51
N GLU A 383 -5.26 -20.60 6.79
CA GLU A 383 -4.81 -21.77 7.54
C GLU A 383 -6.04 -22.55 8.05
N VAL A 384 -5.93 -23.89 8.06
CA VAL A 384 -6.99 -24.79 8.53
C VAL A 384 -6.38 -25.86 9.42
N THR A 385 -6.75 -25.88 10.70
CA THR A 385 -6.35 -26.93 11.63
C THR A 385 -7.53 -27.84 11.91
N VAL A 386 -7.43 -29.11 11.54
CA VAL A 386 -8.47 -30.13 11.74
C VAL A 386 -8.14 -30.95 12.99
N LYS A 387 -9.12 -31.09 13.88
CA LYS A 387 -9.01 -31.92 15.08
C LYS A 387 -10.37 -32.46 15.51
N GLY A 388 -10.49 -33.78 15.61
CA GLY A 388 -11.68 -34.43 16.16
C GLY A 388 -12.97 -34.11 15.41
N GLY A 389 -12.93 -34.06 14.08
CA GLY A 389 -14.10 -33.78 13.22
C GLY A 389 -14.49 -32.30 13.15
N LYS A 390 -13.68 -31.39 13.69
CA LYS A 390 -13.84 -29.93 13.61
C LYS A 390 -12.63 -29.32 12.91
N ALA A 391 -12.87 -28.21 12.25
CA ALA A 391 -11.83 -27.40 11.63
C ALA A 391 -11.85 -25.98 12.18
N GLU A 392 -10.70 -25.49 12.57
CA GLU A 392 -10.45 -24.09 12.84
C GLU A 392 -9.87 -23.45 11.58
N ILE A 393 -10.56 -22.43 11.05
CA ILE A 393 -10.17 -21.71 9.84
C ILE A 393 -9.70 -20.33 10.26
N THR A 394 -8.46 -19.98 9.92
CA THR A 394 -7.86 -18.68 10.24
C THR A 394 -7.46 -17.99 8.94
N VAL A 395 -7.96 -16.75 8.74
CA VAL A 395 -7.59 -15.91 7.62
C VAL A 395 -6.59 -14.84 8.08
N PRO A 396 -5.68 -14.39 7.19
CA PRO A 396 -4.75 -13.30 7.50
C PRO A 396 -5.46 -12.02 7.91
N ASP A 397 -4.78 -11.17 8.66
CA ASP A 397 -5.27 -9.80 8.88
C ASP A 397 -5.37 -9.08 7.53
N ASN A 398 -6.52 -8.50 7.26
CA ASN A 398 -6.76 -7.75 6.02
C ASN A 398 -6.49 -6.26 6.19
N HIS A 399 -6.12 -5.83 7.39
CA HIS A 399 -5.86 -4.44 7.76
C HIS A 399 -7.00 -3.47 7.39
N LEU A 400 -8.25 -3.99 7.24
CA LEU A 400 -9.45 -3.21 6.90
C LEU A 400 -10.24 -2.74 8.12
N GLY A 401 -9.78 -3.07 9.34
CA GLY A 401 -10.40 -2.60 10.57
C GLY A 401 -10.25 -1.09 10.74
N ASN A 402 -11.05 -0.50 11.64
CA ASN A 402 -10.90 0.90 11.98
C ASN A 402 -9.64 1.14 12.80
N PRO A 403 -8.70 1.96 12.33
CA PRO A 403 -7.59 2.41 13.15
C PRO A 403 -8.10 3.34 14.25
N ARG A 404 -7.44 3.30 15.40
CA ARG A 404 -7.64 4.29 16.46
C ARG A 404 -6.60 5.39 16.32
N LEU A 405 -6.97 6.46 15.62
CA LEU A 405 -6.10 7.62 15.46
C LEU A 405 -6.19 8.54 16.67
N TYR A 406 -5.08 9.21 16.98
CA TYR A 406 -5.06 10.35 17.91
C TYR A 406 -3.97 11.36 17.50
N LEU A 407 -4.03 12.57 18.05
CA LEU A 407 -2.97 13.54 17.89
C LEU A 407 -2.00 13.46 19.08
N GLU A 408 -0.69 13.41 18.79
CA GLU A 408 0.37 13.38 19.81
C GLU A 408 0.44 14.69 20.61
N ARG A 409 0.07 15.80 19.98
CA ARG A 409 0.04 17.15 20.56
C ARG A 409 -1.10 17.98 19.98
N ASN A 410 -1.40 19.11 20.58
CA ASN A 410 -2.42 20.04 20.13
C ASN A 410 -2.16 20.51 18.70
N ILE A 411 -3.25 20.85 18.00
CA ILE A 411 -3.19 21.47 16.67
C ILE A 411 -2.53 22.85 16.82
N THR A 412 -1.59 23.17 15.96
CA THR A 412 -0.94 24.47 15.89
C THR A 412 -1.13 25.09 14.53
N GLU A 413 -1.43 26.39 14.50
CA GLU A 413 -1.39 27.12 13.24
C GLU A 413 0.06 27.36 12.84
N VAL A 414 0.34 27.15 11.54
CA VAL A 414 1.67 27.32 10.96
C VAL A 414 1.61 28.28 9.77
N GLU A 415 2.72 28.91 9.45
CA GLU A 415 2.80 29.76 8.28
C GLU A 415 2.66 28.92 6.99
N ASN A 416 1.78 29.34 6.07
CA ASN A 416 1.67 28.72 4.76
C ASN A 416 2.90 29.09 3.89
N THR A 417 4.02 28.43 4.12
CA THR A 417 5.25 28.57 3.33
C THR A 417 5.35 27.56 2.19
N PHE A 418 4.36 26.64 2.05
CA PHE A 418 4.42 25.45 1.21
C PHE A 418 3.58 25.56 -0.06
N GLU A 419 2.52 26.36 -0.09
CA GLU A 419 1.70 26.61 -1.29
C GLU A 419 1.70 28.10 -1.64
N LYS A 420 2.71 28.54 -2.36
CA LYS A 420 2.88 29.96 -2.71
C LYS A 420 1.72 30.53 -3.54
N ASN A 421 1.02 29.69 -4.28
CA ASN A 421 -0.05 30.10 -5.19
C ASN A 421 -1.45 29.90 -4.60
N VAL A 422 -1.57 29.30 -3.42
CA VAL A 422 -2.83 29.08 -2.73
C VAL A 422 -2.88 29.90 -1.44
N SER A 423 -3.73 30.90 -1.42
CA SER A 423 -4.01 31.68 -0.20
C SER A 423 -4.85 30.84 0.75
N GLY A 424 -4.46 30.75 2.02
CA GLY A 424 -5.19 29.97 3.03
C GLY A 424 -4.49 30.00 4.39
N ARG A 425 -5.08 29.33 5.38
CA ARG A 425 -4.53 29.12 6.72
C ARG A 425 -4.08 27.67 6.85
N ALA A 426 -2.93 27.44 7.44
CA ALA A 426 -2.34 26.12 7.56
C ALA A 426 -2.23 25.66 9.01
N PHE A 427 -2.48 24.38 9.26
CA PHE A 427 -2.51 23.79 10.58
C PHE A 427 -1.67 22.53 10.62
N GLU A 428 -0.81 22.42 11.63
CA GLU A 428 -0.01 21.22 11.89
C GLU A 428 -0.79 20.25 12.78
N LEU A 429 -0.91 19.02 12.31
CA LEU A 429 -1.52 17.89 13.01
C LEU A 429 -0.51 16.72 13.08
N ASN A 430 -0.22 16.27 14.30
CA ASN A 430 0.72 15.19 14.55
C ASN A 430 -0.05 13.89 14.84
N PHE A 431 -0.35 13.13 13.80
CA PHE A 431 -1.11 11.89 13.91
C PHE A 431 -0.27 10.74 14.45
N VAL A 432 -0.91 9.91 15.28
CA VAL A 432 -0.40 8.61 15.71
C VAL A 432 -1.45 7.56 15.39
N ASN A 433 -1.03 6.51 14.71
CA ASN A 433 -1.81 5.31 14.47
C ASN A 433 -1.11 4.10 15.11
N PRO A 434 -1.49 3.67 16.32
CA PRO A 434 -0.87 2.53 16.99
C PRO A 434 -1.39 1.17 16.52
N SER A 435 -2.45 1.16 15.70
CA SER A 435 -3.08 -0.07 15.23
C SER A 435 -2.32 -0.72 14.08
N THR A 436 -2.64 -1.96 13.76
CA THR A 436 -2.15 -2.67 12.57
C THR A 436 -2.87 -2.27 11.29
N ASN A 437 -3.98 -1.52 11.39
CA ASN A 437 -4.79 -1.10 10.26
C ASN A 437 -4.33 0.24 9.72
N ASN A 438 -4.22 0.35 8.40
CA ASN A 438 -3.96 1.62 7.73
C ASN A 438 -5.22 2.49 7.69
N TYR A 439 -5.04 3.80 7.79
CA TYR A 439 -6.08 4.78 7.56
C TYR A 439 -5.82 5.54 6.26
N GLN A 440 -6.83 5.64 5.41
CA GLN A 440 -6.80 6.51 4.23
C GLN A 440 -8.22 6.99 3.98
N ASN A 441 -8.65 7.99 4.73
CA ASN A 441 -10.01 8.51 4.67
C ASN A 441 -10.05 9.98 5.11
N LYS A 442 -11.25 10.50 5.31
CA LYS A 442 -11.53 11.91 5.57
C LYS A 442 -11.06 12.35 6.96
N ILE A 443 -10.34 13.46 6.99
CA ILE A 443 -10.05 14.26 8.19
C ILE A 443 -10.89 15.52 8.10
N LYS A 444 -11.67 15.82 9.13
CA LYS A 444 -12.49 17.03 9.24
C LYS A 444 -11.89 17.98 10.26
N LEU A 445 -11.78 19.25 9.89
CA LEU A 445 -11.49 20.35 10.81
C LEU A 445 -12.77 21.16 11.02
N GLU A 446 -13.13 21.40 12.28
CA GLU A 446 -14.14 22.37 12.68
C GLU A 446 -13.40 23.58 13.27
N ILE A 447 -13.64 24.75 12.71
CA ILE A 447 -12.88 25.95 12.99
C ILE A 447 -13.87 27.04 13.46
N VAL A 448 -13.61 27.60 14.63
CA VAL A 448 -14.36 28.77 15.11
C VAL A 448 -13.49 30.01 14.91
N ALA A 449 -14.00 30.96 14.12
CA ALA A 449 -13.29 32.22 13.83
C ALA A 449 -14.26 33.40 13.87
N ASP A 450 -13.92 34.44 14.64
CA ASP A 450 -14.78 35.61 14.89
C ASP A 450 -16.20 35.22 15.38
N GLY A 451 -16.32 34.11 16.12
CA GLY A 451 -17.60 33.60 16.64
C GLY A 451 -18.45 32.82 15.62
N GLU A 452 -17.98 32.63 14.40
CA GLU A 452 -18.62 31.81 13.36
C GLU A 452 -17.96 30.44 13.26
N GLU A 453 -18.75 29.40 12.91
CA GLU A 453 -18.29 28.03 12.72
C GLU A 453 -18.03 27.72 11.24
N TYR A 454 -16.92 27.09 10.95
CA TYR A 454 -16.50 26.65 9.63
C TYR A 454 -16.12 25.18 9.67
N SER A 455 -16.29 24.49 8.55
CA SER A 455 -15.85 23.08 8.39
C SER A 455 -15.02 22.93 7.13
N TYR A 456 -13.92 22.16 7.25
CA TYR A 456 -13.07 21.77 6.14
C TYR A 456 -12.82 20.26 6.20
N VAL A 457 -12.94 19.58 5.06
CA VAL A 457 -12.70 18.12 4.96
C VAL A 457 -11.64 17.85 3.92
N THR A 458 -10.64 17.07 4.29
CA THR A 458 -9.59 16.58 3.40
C THR A 458 -9.41 15.08 3.57
N THR A 459 -8.72 14.41 2.64
CA THR A 459 -8.36 12.99 2.77
C THR A 459 -6.88 12.87 3.07
N GLN A 460 -6.52 12.13 4.13
CA GLN A 460 -5.12 11.91 4.50
C GLN A 460 -4.88 10.43 4.83
N PRO A 461 -3.76 9.85 4.37
CA PRO A 461 -3.33 8.53 4.82
C PRO A 461 -2.57 8.63 6.15
N VAL A 462 -2.93 7.78 7.12
CA VAL A 462 -2.14 7.59 8.34
C VAL A 462 -1.87 6.10 8.47
N PHE A 463 -0.63 5.71 8.18
CA PHE A 463 -0.28 4.29 8.14
C PHE A 463 -0.28 3.65 9.52
N SER A 464 -0.51 2.34 9.55
CA SER A 464 -0.47 1.54 10.77
C SER A 464 0.88 1.67 11.49
N GLN A 465 0.87 1.60 12.81
CA GLN A 465 2.07 1.60 13.65
C GLN A 465 3.03 2.76 13.33
N SER A 466 2.47 3.94 12.96
CA SER A 466 3.27 5.09 12.53
C SER A 466 2.86 6.39 13.23
N LYS A 467 3.78 7.34 13.20
CA LYS A 467 3.55 8.75 13.51
C LYS A 467 3.78 9.58 12.27
N THR A 468 2.87 10.47 11.95
CA THR A 468 2.98 11.31 10.75
C THR A 468 2.51 12.72 11.06
N THR A 469 3.35 13.72 10.76
CA THR A 469 2.97 15.13 10.87
C THR A 469 2.41 15.60 9.54
N TYR A 470 1.20 16.14 9.56
CA TYR A 470 0.57 16.79 8.41
C TYR A 470 0.46 18.28 8.61
N HIS A 471 0.75 19.04 7.55
CA HIS A 471 0.36 20.44 7.44
C HIS A 471 -0.86 20.51 6.53
N ILE A 472 -2.03 20.73 7.12
CA ILE A 472 -3.30 20.82 6.39
C ILE A 472 -3.55 22.28 6.05
N LEU A 473 -3.51 22.62 4.76
CA LEU A 473 -3.91 23.92 4.26
C LEU A 473 -5.43 23.95 4.10
N VAL A 474 -6.05 24.97 4.66
CA VAL A 474 -7.46 25.32 4.43
C VAL A 474 -7.47 26.48 3.42
N PRO A 475 -7.78 26.20 2.14
CA PRO A 475 -7.73 27.23 1.10
C PRO A 475 -8.77 28.33 1.33
N GLN A 476 -8.39 29.59 1.12
CA GLN A 476 -9.28 30.74 1.24
C GLN A 476 -10.48 30.67 0.26
N SER A 477 -10.30 30.00 -0.88
CA SER A 477 -11.35 29.76 -1.86
C SER A 477 -12.43 28.77 -1.39
N VAL A 478 -12.08 27.92 -0.41
CA VAL A 478 -13.00 26.90 0.17
C VAL A 478 -13.60 27.40 1.47
N VAL A 479 -12.75 27.97 2.36
CA VAL A 479 -13.19 28.49 3.65
C VAL A 479 -12.58 29.88 3.86
N ALA A 480 -13.41 30.90 3.97
CA ALA A 480 -13.00 32.30 4.04
C ALA A 480 -12.46 32.70 5.42
N LEU A 481 -11.21 32.34 5.74
CA LEU A 481 -10.55 32.59 7.02
C LEU A 481 -9.58 33.78 7.02
N LYS A 482 -9.36 34.46 5.89
CA LYS A 482 -8.42 35.58 5.78
C LYS A 482 -8.84 36.73 6.68
N GLY A 483 -7.92 37.16 7.55
CA GLY A 483 -8.15 38.26 8.48
C GLY A 483 -9.03 37.94 9.69
N LYS A 484 -9.54 36.71 9.80
CA LYS A 484 -10.34 36.28 10.94
C LYS A 484 -9.45 35.79 12.09
N SER A 485 -9.92 36.07 13.32
CA SER A 485 -9.28 35.58 14.55
C SER A 485 -9.82 34.19 14.88
N ILE A 486 -8.97 33.16 14.76
CA ILE A 486 -9.35 31.77 15.09
C ILE A 486 -9.28 31.61 16.60
N THR A 487 -10.39 31.18 17.19
CA THR A 487 -10.50 30.93 18.63
C THR A 487 -10.42 29.46 19.00
N SER A 488 -10.81 28.56 18.08
CA SER A 488 -10.76 27.12 18.33
C SER A 488 -10.69 26.34 17.00
N ILE A 489 -9.95 25.23 17.02
CA ILE A 489 -9.97 24.23 15.95
C ILE A 489 -10.13 22.86 16.61
N LYS A 490 -11.04 22.06 16.07
CA LYS A 490 -11.21 20.65 16.45
C LYS A 490 -10.97 19.79 15.22
N ALA A 491 -10.24 18.70 15.37
CA ALA A 491 -10.01 17.72 14.32
C ALA A 491 -10.74 16.41 14.60
N TYR A 492 -11.20 15.79 13.55
CA TYR A 492 -11.89 14.50 13.59
C TYR A 492 -11.41 13.60 12.45
N TYR A 493 -11.44 12.29 12.65
CA TYR A 493 -11.28 11.33 11.56
C TYR A 493 -12.60 10.58 11.32
N TYR A 494 -12.86 10.23 10.06
CA TYR A 494 -14.08 9.51 9.69
C TYR A 494 -13.92 8.02 9.94
N ASN A 495 -14.84 7.44 10.70
CA ASN A 495 -14.96 6.02 10.95
C ASN A 495 -15.98 5.41 9.99
N ALA A 496 -15.50 4.68 8.97
CA ALA A 496 -16.35 4.12 7.93
C ALA A 496 -17.27 2.98 8.42
N LEU A 497 -16.91 2.29 9.50
CA LEU A 497 -17.76 1.21 10.07
C LEU A 497 -18.93 1.77 10.87
N GLU A 498 -18.75 2.91 11.51
CA GLU A 498 -19.78 3.57 12.32
C GLU A 498 -20.49 4.70 11.58
N ASP A 499 -20.05 4.99 10.34
CA ASP A 499 -20.51 6.15 9.52
C ASP A 499 -20.51 7.46 10.31
N SER A 500 -19.43 7.70 11.07
CA SER A 500 -19.34 8.80 12.00
C SER A 500 -17.95 9.46 12.02
N TYR A 501 -17.88 10.70 12.51
CA TYR A 501 -16.63 11.38 12.77
C TYR A 501 -16.22 11.23 14.22
N ILE A 502 -15.00 10.72 14.46
CA ILE A 502 -14.43 10.53 15.80
C ILE A 502 -13.45 11.66 16.09
N PHE A 503 -13.57 12.26 17.27
CA PHE A 503 -12.72 13.35 17.71
C PHE A 503 -11.26 12.93 17.88
N LEU A 504 -10.33 13.75 17.35
CA LEU A 504 -8.88 13.56 17.40
C LEU A 504 -8.19 14.47 18.41
N GLY A 505 -8.54 15.76 18.41
CA GLY A 505 -7.87 16.77 19.23
C GLY A 505 -8.27 18.20 18.86
N THR A 506 -7.69 19.18 19.55
CA THR A 506 -8.03 20.61 19.42
C THR A 506 -6.80 21.50 19.56
N THR A 507 -6.94 22.79 19.25
CA THR A 507 -5.95 23.85 19.54
C THR A 507 -5.94 24.24 21.02
N GLU A 508 -6.99 24.01 21.77
CA GLU A 508 -7.03 24.33 23.18
C GLU A 508 -6.10 23.43 23.99
N PRO A 509 -5.37 23.95 24.99
CA PRO A 509 -4.69 23.09 25.96
C PRO A 509 -5.76 22.17 26.54
N SER A 510 -5.57 20.86 26.42
CA SER A 510 -6.52 19.88 26.88
C SER A 510 -6.72 19.95 28.40
N GLY A 511 -7.57 20.84 28.83
CA GLY A 511 -8.42 20.52 29.95
C GLY A 511 -9.21 19.31 29.46
N ILE A 512 -9.21 18.21 30.18
CA ILE A 512 -9.78 16.92 29.84
C ILE A 512 -11.13 17.11 29.12
N ASN A 513 -11.12 17.33 27.81
CA ASN A 513 -12.33 17.38 26.98
C ASN A 513 -12.79 15.95 26.76
N THR A 514 -13.63 15.50 27.67
CA THR A 514 -14.37 14.25 27.49
C THR A 514 -15.35 14.45 26.34
N PRO A 515 -15.40 13.53 25.34
CA PRO A 515 -16.56 13.47 24.46
C PRO A 515 -17.83 13.41 25.34
N GLU A 516 -18.83 14.20 25.03
CA GLU A 516 -20.19 14.00 25.57
C GLU A 516 -20.76 12.70 24.99
N ILE A 517 -20.25 11.58 25.46
CA ILE A 517 -20.94 10.32 25.35
C ILE A 517 -22.02 10.39 26.42
N GLY A 518 -23.28 10.12 26.08
CA GLY A 518 -24.38 10.06 27.03
C GLY A 518 -23.99 9.26 28.28
N VAL A 519 -23.65 9.98 29.37
CA VAL A 519 -23.06 9.39 30.56
C VAL A 519 -24.20 8.93 31.45
N ALA A 520 -24.39 7.62 31.57
CA ALA A 520 -25.21 7.10 32.64
C ALA A 520 -24.54 7.41 34.01
N LYS A 521 -25.32 7.84 34.98
CA LYS A 521 -24.82 8.16 36.33
C LYS A 521 -24.19 6.91 36.94
N GLY A 522 -22.85 6.94 37.15
CA GLY A 522 -22.09 5.82 37.71
C GLY A 522 -21.07 5.16 36.76
N ASP A 523 -20.98 5.59 35.50
CA ASP A 523 -19.94 5.11 34.60
C ASP A 523 -18.57 5.64 35.01
N ILE A 524 -17.54 4.81 34.89
CA ILE A 524 -16.14 5.15 35.15
C ILE A 524 -15.37 5.18 33.82
N PHE A 525 -14.64 6.24 33.58
CA PHE A 525 -13.80 6.40 32.40
C PHE A 525 -12.33 6.46 32.81
N ILE A 526 -11.49 5.71 32.11
CA ILE A 526 -10.05 5.68 32.31
C ILE A 526 -9.38 6.26 31.08
N TYR A 527 -8.60 7.32 31.27
CA TYR A 527 -7.88 8.02 30.22
C TYR A 527 -6.38 7.89 30.42
N SER A 528 -5.61 7.96 29.34
CA SER A 528 -4.18 8.27 29.41
C SER A 528 -3.96 9.67 29.95
N VAL A 529 -2.71 10.02 30.33
CA VAL A 529 -2.34 11.38 30.75
C VAL A 529 -2.59 12.43 29.65
N ASN A 530 -2.65 11.98 28.38
CA ASN A 530 -2.89 12.82 27.22
C ASN A 530 -4.38 12.93 26.85
N GLY A 531 -5.28 12.51 27.75
CA GLY A 531 -6.73 12.63 27.59
C GLY A 531 -7.39 11.57 26.71
N ILE A 532 -6.67 10.52 26.31
CA ILE A 532 -7.21 9.43 25.46
C ILE A 532 -8.03 8.49 26.33
N LEU A 533 -9.29 8.23 25.95
CA LEU A 533 -10.12 7.23 26.61
C LEU A 533 -9.57 5.83 26.34
N ILE A 534 -9.08 5.18 27.40
CA ILE A 534 -8.53 3.81 27.35
C ILE A 534 -9.64 2.79 27.58
N LYS A 535 -10.52 3.06 28.54
CA LYS A 535 -11.60 2.14 28.91
C LYS A 535 -12.79 2.89 29.51
N ARG A 536 -14.01 2.43 29.19
CA ARG A 536 -15.25 2.80 29.90
C ARG A 536 -15.75 1.58 30.66
N ILE A 537 -16.05 1.73 31.91
CA ILE A 537 -16.70 0.73 32.76
C ILE A 537 -18.14 1.19 32.99
N VAL A 538 -19.09 0.42 32.46
CA VAL A 538 -20.52 0.79 32.55
C VAL A 538 -21.06 0.42 33.92
N ALA A 539 -21.81 1.34 34.53
CA ALA A 539 -22.43 1.13 35.83
C ALA A 539 -23.33 -0.12 35.81
N GLY A 540 -23.14 -1.01 36.79
CA GLY A 540 -23.91 -2.24 36.92
C GLY A 540 -23.38 -3.46 36.15
N ASN A 541 -22.29 -3.34 35.43
CA ASN A 541 -21.61 -4.49 34.79
C ASN A 541 -20.70 -5.21 35.80
N VAL A 542 -21.21 -6.27 36.41
CA VAL A 542 -20.52 -7.06 37.46
C VAL A 542 -19.28 -7.79 36.92
N ALA A 543 -19.22 -8.04 35.62
CA ALA A 543 -18.09 -8.75 34.97
C ALA A 543 -16.83 -7.87 34.82
N GLU A 544 -16.96 -6.56 34.83
CA GLU A 544 -15.86 -5.60 34.70
C GLU A 544 -15.70 -4.74 35.97
N SER A 545 -15.17 -5.32 37.04
CA SER A 545 -14.88 -4.50 38.23
C SER A 545 -13.72 -3.53 37.95
N TYR A 546 -13.82 -2.31 38.48
CA TYR A 546 -12.80 -1.27 38.37
C TYR A 546 -11.39 -1.78 38.75
N GLY A 547 -11.29 -2.58 39.81
CA GLY A 547 -10.02 -3.17 40.24
C GLY A 547 -9.40 -4.14 39.25
N ASN A 548 -10.21 -4.93 38.54
CA ASN A 548 -9.72 -5.88 37.53
C ASN A 548 -9.25 -5.15 36.27
N VAL A 549 -9.96 -4.10 35.86
CA VAL A 549 -9.56 -3.27 34.72
C VAL A 549 -8.22 -2.59 35.00
N LEU A 550 -8.03 -2.01 36.18
CA LEU A 550 -6.74 -1.38 36.54
C LEU A 550 -5.58 -2.37 36.53
N LYS A 551 -5.78 -3.58 36.99
CA LYS A 551 -4.74 -4.65 36.96
C LYS A 551 -4.37 -5.08 35.56
N SER A 552 -5.25 -4.93 34.58
CA SER A 552 -5.01 -5.29 33.17
C SER A 552 -4.31 -4.20 32.36
N LEU A 553 -4.19 -2.98 32.92
CA LEU A 553 -3.52 -1.88 32.23
C LEU A 553 -2.00 -1.96 32.37
N PRO A 554 -1.24 -1.56 31.36
CA PRO A 554 0.22 -1.41 31.46
C PRO A 554 0.61 -0.44 32.58
N ARG A 555 1.84 -0.59 33.14
CA ARG A 555 2.36 0.41 34.08
C ARG A 555 2.39 1.79 33.44
N GLY A 556 1.84 2.77 34.13
CA GLY A 556 1.75 4.14 33.61
C GLY A 556 0.91 5.06 34.50
N ILE A 557 0.78 6.31 34.06
CA ILE A 557 -0.08 7.28 34.73
C ILE A 557 -1.38 7.41 33.94
N TYR A 558 -2.51 7.32 34.65
CA TYR A 558 -3.85 7.37 34.07
C TYR A 558 -4.69 8.44 34.78
N VAL A 559 -5.70 8.94 34.08
CA VAL A 559 -6.74 9.81 34.64
C VAL A 559 -8.04 9.02 34.69
N VAL A 560 -8.56 8.83 35.89
CA VAL A 560 -9.85 8.17 36.10
C VAL A 560 -10.91 9.24 36.39
N LYS A 561 -11.99 9.20 35.60
CA LYS A 561 -13.13 10.10 35.74
C LYS A 561 -14.38 9.31 36.14
N GLU A 562 -15.03 9.74 37.19
CA GLU A 562 -16.31 9.22 37.67
C GLU A 562 -17.26 10.39 37.92
N ALA A 563 -18.35 10.46 37.21
CA ALA A 563 -19.25 11.61 37.19
C ALA A 563 -18.45 12.93 36.98
N ASN A 564 -18.53 13.85 37.92
CA ASN A 564 -17.85 15.16 37.86
C ASN A 564 -16.47 15.18 38.55
N LYS A 565 -15.93 14.03 38.94
CA LYS A 565 -14.62 13.94 39.62
C LYS A 565 -13.62 13.24 38.75
N ALA A 566 -12.42 13.83 38.60
CA ALA A 566 -11.29 13.19 37.91
C ALA A 566 -10.09 13.13 38.87
N ARG A 567 -9.35 11.99 38.81
CA ARG A 567 -8.12 11.80 39.62
C ARG A 567 -7.04 11.13 38.81
N LYS A 568 -5.79 11.50 39.02
CA LYS A 568 -4.63 10.77 38.50
C LYS A 568 -4.35 9.53 39.34
N ILE A 569 -4.05 8.42 38.68
CA ILE A 569 -3.57 7.18 39.32
C ILE A 569 -2.28 6.75 38.65
N ALA A 570 -1.35 6.16 39.39
CA ALA A 570 -0.15 5.49 38.86
C ALA A 570 -0.33 3.99 39.08
N LEU A 571 -0.06 3.21 38.04
CA LEU A 571 -0.13 1.74 38.04
C LEU A 571 1.26 1.13 37.84
#